data_f0b3e2874334d70923975b69b2f7a977
#
_entry.id   f0b3e2874334d70923975b69b2f7a977
#
_cell.length_a   1.000
_cell.length_b   1.000
_cell.length_c   1.000
_cell.angle_alpha   90.00
_cell.angle_beta   90.00
_cell.angle_gamma   90.00
#
_symmetry.space_group_name_H-M   'P 1'
#
loop_
_entity.id
_entity.type
_entity.pdbx_description
1 polymer ?
#
loop_
_entity_poly.entity_id
_entity_poly.type
_entity_poly.pdbx_seq_one_letter_code
_entity_poly.pdbx_strand_id
1 'polypeptide(L)'
;MRPGDDEKTEVVSGVKVTSLERTIADCLRTLPLPAGLAVADSALRDYGLSREDLANFVQAQPHARGSRQALQTIGWADGRSENGGESVARGIMIELGFCVPELQVLVEDPSRPGCEFRVDYVWETGVARPIFGELDGAAKYAERGSSGEKVSGRALLAERRRESRLTLYGASIMRFSFEEAKNRPFFKELLERYGVPRRLASTEMPRDFAV
;
A
#
# COMPACT_ATOMS: atom_id res chain seq x y z
N MET A 1 -10.45 -30.37 14.17
CA MET A 1 -10.22 -30.43 12.72
C MET A 1 -11.59 -30.64 12.09
N ARG A 2 -12.09 -29.71 11.28
CA ARG A 2 -13.43 -29.81 10.66
C ARG A 2 -13.33 -30.63 9.38
N PRO A 3 -14.36 -31.41 8.98
CA PRO A 3 -14.37 -32.08 7.69
C PRO A 3 -14.21 -31.05 6.56
N GLY A 4 -13.25 -31.24 5.65
CA GLY A 4 -12.88 -30.32 4.58
C GLY A 4 -11.60 -29.50 4.79
N ASP A 5 -10.95 -29.58 5.96
CA ASP A 5 -9.67 -28.89 6.20
C ASP A 5 -8.48 -29.56 5.47
N ASP A 6 -8.60 -30.82 5.07
CA ASP A 6 -7.53 -31.57 4.40
C ASP A 6 -7.31 -31.16 2.92
N GLU A 7 -8.35 -30.66 2.23
CA GLU A 7 -8.25 -30.23 0.83
C GLU A 7 -7.48 -28.91 0.62
N LYS A 8 -7.13 -28.22 1.71
CA LYS A 8 -6.51 -26.88 1.69
C LYS A 8 -5.15 -26.88 2.36
N THR A 9 -4.46 -28.01 2.34
CA THR A 9 -3.11 -28.17 2.89
C THR A 9 -2.17 -28.75 1.85
N GLU A 10 -0.92 -28.32 1.91
CA GLU A 10 0.17 -28.76 1.04
C GLU A 10 1.32 -29.32 1.89
N VAL A 11 2.21 -30.09 1.27
CA VAL A 11 3.42 -30.58 1.95
C VAL A 11 4.62 -29.84 1.37
N VAL A 12 5.24 -28.98 2.19
CA VAL A 12 6.45 -28.24 1.83
C VAL A 12 7.60 -28.75 2.70
N SER A 13 8.64 -29.26 2.06
CA SER A 13 9.83 -29.81 2.76
C SER A 13 9.47 -30.85 3.85
N GLY A 14 8.44 -31.67 3.59
CA GLY A 14 7.98 -32.69 4.53
C GLY A 14 7.07 -32.21 5.66
N VAL A 15 6.73 -30.91 5.68
CA VAL A 15 5.82 -30.31 6.66
C VAL A 15 4.47 -30.02 6.01
N LYS A 16 3.39 -30.42 6.67
CA LYS A 16 2.02 -30.10 6.23
C LYS A 16 1.71 -28.64 6.58
N VAL A 17 1.44 -27.83 5.58
CA VAL A 17 1.12 -26.39 5.70
C VAL A 17 -0.22 -26.09 5.04
N THR A 18 -0.85 -24.98 5.38
CA THR A 18 -2.03 -24.46 4.66
C THR A 18 -1.63 -23.99 3.27
N SER A 19 -2.54 -24.10 2.28
CA SER A 19 -2.32 -23.49 0.96
C SER A 19 -2.14 -21.98 1.06
N LEU A 20 -1.54 -21.40 0.04
CA LEU A 20 -1.30 -19.94 -0.02
C LEU A 20 -2.62 -19.16 0.12
N GLU A 21 -3.65 -19.51 -0.66
CA GLU A 21 -4.96 -18.84 -0.64
C GLU A 21 -5.63 -18.99 0.73
N ARG A 22 -5.50 -20.15 1.37
CA ARG A 22 -6.01 -20.36 2.72
C ARG A 22 -5.31 -19.47 3.72
N THR A 23 -3.99 -19.39 3.66
CA THR A 23 -3.19 -18.54 4.55
C THR A 23 -3.55 -17.07 4.38
N ILE A 24 -3.66 -16.59 3.12
CA ILE A 24 -4.07 -15.22 2.81
C ILE A 24 -5.48 -14.96 3.39
N ALA A 25 -6.46 -15.82 3.09
CA ALA A 25 -7.83 -15.65 3.56
C ALA A 25 -7.93 -15.60 5.09
N ASP A 26 -7.19 -16.43 5.81
CA ASP A 26 -7.16 -16.44 7.27
C ASP A 26 -6.51 -15.16 7.84
N CYS A 27 -5.46 -14.64 7.19
CA CYS A 27 -4.88 -13.35 7.52
C CYS A 27 -5.89 -12.20 7.30
N LEU A 28 -6.55 -12.15 6.13
CA LEU A 28 -7.50 -11.09 5.80
C LEU A 28 -8.73 -11.08 6.71
N ARG A 29 -9.13 -12.23 7.25
CA ARG A 29 -10.24 -12.35 8.20
C ARG A 29 -9.91 -11.82 9.60
N THR A 30 -8.65 -11.75 9.97
CA THR A 30 -8.22 -11.48 11.34
C THR A 30 -7.43 -10.19 11.50
N LEU A 31 -6.72 -9.76 10.46
CA LEU A 31 -5.88 -8.56 10.49
C LEU A 31 -6.71 -7.28 10.30
N PRO A 32 -6.35 -6.17 10.95
CA PRO A 32 -6.91 -4.87 10.63
C PRO A 32 -6.59 -4.47 9.18
N LEU A 33 -7.41 -3.59 8.59
CA LEU A 33 -7.31 -3.20 7.18
C LEU A 33 -5.89 -2.86 6.72
N PRO A 34 -5.08 -2.04 7.42
CA PRO A 34 -3.73 -1.71 6.92
C PRO A 34 -2.82 -2.93 6.78
N ALA A 35 -2.82 -3.81 7.77
CA ALA A 35 -2.02 -5.04 7.74
C ALA A 35 -2.59 -6.06 6.73
N GLY A 36 -3.91 -6.16 6.64
CA GLY A 36 -4.58 -6.98 5.63
C GLY A 36 -4.24 -6.55 4.21
N LEU A 37 -4.17 -5.23 3.95
CA LEU A 37 -3.76 -4.72 2.64
C LEU A 37 -2.33 -5.12 2.29
N ALA A 38 -1.39 -5.09 3.23
CA ALA A 38 -0.04 -5.55 2.95
C ALA A 38 0.00 -7.01 2.50
N VAL A 39 -0.85 -7.86 3.08
CA VAL A 39 -0.99 -9.26 2.66
C VAL A 39 -1.67 -9.38 1.29
N ALA A 40 -2.78 -8.66 1.08
CA ALA A 40 -3.52 -8.73 -0.18
C ALA A 40 -2.70 -8.18 -1.35
N ASP A 41 -2.06 -7.01 -1.18
CA ASP A 41 -1.24 -6.39 -2.23
C ASP A 41 -0.03 -7.28 -2.59
N SER A 42 0.62 -7.90 -1.59
CA SER A 42 1.68 -8.87 -1.83
C SER A 42 1.17 -10.10 -2.60
N ALA A 43 -0.04 -10.58 -2.28
CA ALA A 43 -0.66 -11.69 -2.99
C ALA A 43 -0.87 -11.37 -4.48
N LEU A 44 -1.33 -10.15 -4.78
CA LEU A 44 -1.52 -9.69 -6.15
C LEU A 44 -0.19 -9.52 -6.88
N ARG A 45 0.79 -8.85 -6.23
CA ARG A 45 2.07 -8.49 -6.82
C ARG A 45 3.01 -9.68 -7.00
N ASP A 46 3.19 -10.46 -5.94
CA ASP A 46 4.28 -11.44 -5.86
C ASP A 46 3.85 -12.83 -6.33
N TYR A 47 2.54 -13.13 -6.24
CA TYR A 47 1.99 -14.45 -6.59
C TYR A 47 1.03 -14.42 -7.79
N GLY A 48 0.78 -13.23 -8.35
CA GLY A 48 -0.06 -13.09 -9.53
C GLY A 48 -1.55 -13.43 -9.32
N LEU A 49 -2.01 -13.45 -8.05
CA LEU A 49 -3.41 -13.65 -7.73
C LEU A 49 -4.21 -12.39 -8.08
N SER A 50 -5.44 -12.57 -8.55
CA SER A 50 -6.37 -11.46 -8.75
C SER A 50 -7.23 -11.21 -7.51
N ARG A 51 -7.84 -10.01 -7.44
CA ARG A 51 -8.86 -9.73 -6.41
C ARG A 51 -10.03 -10.71 -6.49
N GLU A 52 -10.40 -11.10 -7.71
CA GLU A 52 -11.48 -12.05 -7.96
C GLU A 52 -11.14 -13.44 -7.40
N ASP A 53 -9.92 -13.94 -7.62
CA ASP A 53 -9.48 -15.22 -7.07
C ASP A 53 -9.58 -15.24 -5.54
N LEU A 54 -9.08 -14.19 -4.90
CA LEU A 54 -9.13 -14.04 -3.44
C LEU A 54 -10.57 -13.94 -2.92
N ALA A 55 -11.42 -13.18 -3.60
CA ALA A 55 -12.83 -13.02 -3.22
C ALA A 55 -13.59 -14.34 -3.37
N ASN A 56 -13.42 -15.05 -4.48
CA ASN A 56 -14.03 -16.36 -4.73
C ASN A 56 -13.61 -17.37 -3.66
N PHE A 57 -12.32 -17.38 -3.30
CA PHE A 57 -11.83 -18.27 -2.25
C PHE A 57 -12.47 -17.97 -0.88
N VAL A 58 -12.62 -16.69 -0.51
CA VAL A 58 -13.29 -16.27 0.73
C VAL A 58 -14.76 -16.61 0.71
N GLN A 59 -15.46 -16.38 -0.40
CA GLN A 59 -16.90 -16.63 -0.57
C GLN A 59 -17.24 -18.12 -0.58
N ALA A 60 -16.35 -18.97 -1.09
CA ALA A 60 -16.50 -20.43 -1.04
C ALA A 60 -16.55 -20.98 0.39
N GLN A 61 -16.31 -20.14 1.41
CA GLN A 61 -16.36 -20.49 2.83
C GLN A 61 -17.39 -19.62 3.59
N PRO A 62 -18.69 -19.70 3.28
CA PRO A 62 -19.69 -18.71 3.68
C PRO A 62 -19.89 -18.55 5.19
N HIS A 63 -19.53 -19.56 5.99
CA HIS A 63 -19.69 -19.52 7.44
C HIS A 63 -18.39 -19.19 8.20
N ALA A 64 -17.33 -18.85 7.49
CA ALA A 64 -16.07 -18.47 8.14
C ALA A 64 -16.17 -17.07 8.75
N ARG A 65 -15.85 -16.97 10.05
CA ARG A 65 -15.84 -15.70 10.76
C ARG A 65 -14.86 -14.72 10.08
N GLY A 66 -15.24 -13.47 9.94
CA GLY A 66 -14.40 -12.41 9.36
C GLY A 66 -14.44 -12.32 7.82
N SER A 67 -15.27 -13.12 7.12
CA SER A 67 -15.36 -13.08 5.65
C SER A 67 -15.72 -11.70 5.11
N ARG A 68 -16.64 -10.97 5.78
CA ARG A 68 -16.98 -9.59 5.38
C ARG A 68 -15.77 -8.66 5.44
N GLN A 69 -14.98 -8.73 6.51
CA GLN A 69 -13.74 -7.96 6.67
C GLN A 69 -12.74 -8.31 5.57
N ALA A 70 -12.55 -9.61 5.27
CA ALA A 70 -11.65 -10.06 4.21
C ALA A 70 -12.07 -9.49 2.86
N LEU A 71 -13.36 -9.58 2.49
CA LEU A 71 -13.89 -9.03 1.24
C LEU A 71 -13.73 -7.50 1.17
N GLN A 72 -13.94 -6.79 2.26
CA GLN A 72 -13.67 -5.36 2.33
C GLN A 72 -12.19 -5.04 2.06
N THR A 73 -11.27 -5.79 2.66
CA THR A 73 -9.83 -5.61 2.43
C THR A 73 -9.45 -5.90 0.98
N ILE A 74 -9.99 -7.00 0.41
CA ILE A 74 -9.76 -7.36 -1.00
C ILE A 74 -10.26 -6.26 -1.94
N GLY A 75 -11.40 -5.64 -1.64
CA GLY A 75 -11.93 -4.52 -2.43
C GLY A 75 -10.96 -3.32 -2.53
N TRP A 76 -10.12 -3.13 -1.52
CA TRP A 76 -9.08 -2.08 -1.51
C TRP A 76 -7.71 -2.55 -2.00
N ALA A 77 -7.52 -3.84 -2.27
CA ALA A 77 -6.22 -4.39 -2.65
C ALA A 77 -5.74 -3.82 -4.00
N ASP A 78 -4.46 -3.53 -4.08
CA ASP A 78 -3.79 -3.02 -5.28
C ASP A 78 -2.34 -3.49 -5.31
N GLY A 79 -2.02 -4.40 -6.22
CA GLY A 79 -0.68 -4.96 -6.36
C GLY A 79 0.40 -3.99 -6.86
N ARG A 80 0.05 -2.73 -7.15
CA ARG A 80 1.04 -1.71 -7.54
C ARG A 80 1.88 -1.22 -6.37
N SER A 81 1.45 -1.35 -5.10
CA SER A 81 2.31 -1.04 -3.95
C SER A 81 3.62 -1.82 -4.03
N GLU A 82 4.77 -1.14 -3.92
CA GLU A 82 6.08 -1.77 -4.07
C GLU A 82 6.44 -2.66 -2.87
N ASN A 83 5.96 -2.30 -1.69
CA ASN A 83 6.23 -3.03 -0.44
C ASN A 83 5.08 -2.93 0.56
N GLY A 84 5.17 -3.77 1.60
CA GLY A 84 4.14 -3.80 2.65
C GLY A 84 4.02 -2.51 3.47
N GLY A 85 5.07 -1.71 3.57
CA GLY A 85 5.04 -0.40 4.25
C GLY A 85 4.13 0.58 3.51
N GLU A 86 4.22 0.62 2.19
CA GLU A 86 3.33 1.42 1.34
C GLU A 86 1.87 0.97 1.48
N SER A 87 1.63 -0.34 1.43
CA SER A 87 0.28 -0.89 1.61
C SER A 87 -0.32 -0.53 2.96
N VAL A 88 0.47 -0.63 4.05
CA VAL A 88 0.04 -0.24 5.40
C VAL A 88 -0.27 1.26 5.47
N ALA A 89 0.60 2.12 4.96
CA ALA A 89 0.37 3.56 4.96
C ALA A 89 -0.91 3.92 4.18
N ARG A 90 -1.11 3.33 3.00
CA ARG A 90 -2.34 3.46 2.23
C ARG A 90 -3.58 3.00 3.00
N GLY A 91 -3.50 1.87 3.69
CA GLY A 91 -4.58 1.38 4.54
C GLY A 91 -4.93 2.34 5.68
N ILE A 92 -3.93 2.98 6.27
CA ILE A 92 -4.15 4.02 7.30
C ILE A 92 -4.83 5.26 6.69
N MET A 93 -4.45 5.70 5.49
CA MET A 93 -5.13 6.80 4.78
C MET A 93 -6.60 6.49 4.55
N ILE A 94 -6.92 5.25 4.12
CA ILE A 94 -8.30 4.77 3.92
C ILE A 94 -9.09 4.82 5.24
N GLU A 95 -8.54 4.31 6.34
CA GLU A 95 -9.20 4.31 7.65
C GLU A 95 -9.40 5.72 8.21
N LEU A 96 -8.46 6.62 7.92
CA LEU A 96 -8.59 8.04 8.29
C LEU A 96 -9.58 8.81 7.39
N GLY A 97 -10.14 8.19 6.35
CA GLY A 97 -11.17 8.78 5.50
C GLY A 97 -10.63 9.70 4.40
N PHE A 98 -9.39 9.56 4.00
CA PHE A 98 -8.82 10.29 2.87
C PHE A 98 -9.05 9.55 1.55
N CYS A 99 -9.02 10.29 0.44
CA CYS A 99 -9.06 9.70 -0.90
C CYS A 99 -7.85 8.79 -1.11
N VAL A 100 -8.10 7.67 -1.78
CA VAL A 100 -7.04 6.71 -2.14
C VAL A 100 -6.17 7.34 -3.22
N PRO A 101 -4.84 7.34 -3.06
CA PRO A 101 -3.93 7.84 -4.09
C PRO A 101 -3.84 6.87 -5.28
N GLU A 102 -3.45 7.37 -6.43
CA GLU A 102 -2.84 6.56 -7.47
C GLU A 102 -1.45 6.11 -7.01
N LEU A 103 -1.09 4.85 -7.33
CA LEU A 103 0.13 4.23 -6.85
C LEU A 103 1.18 4.12 -7.94
N GLN A 104 2.45 4.32 -7.57
CA GLN A 104 3.62 4.07 -8.40
C GLN A 104 3.53 4.76 -9.78
N VAL A 105 3.12 6.03 -9.75
CA VAL A 105 2.89 6.83 -10.97
C VAL A 105 4.22 7.26 -11.58
N LEU A 106 4.39 7.04 -12.88
CA LEU A 106 5.51 7.58 -13.65
C LEU A 106 5.20 9.02 -14.06
N VAL A 107 6.06 9.93 -13.66
CA VAL A 107 5.96 11.37 -13.92
C VAL A 107 7.18 11.79 -14.75
N GLU A 108 6.96 12.41 -15.91
CA GLU A 108 8.06 12.85 -16.77
C GLU A 108 8.96 13.87 -16.05
N ASP A 109 10.29 13.77 -16.21
CA ASP A 109 11.23 14.77 -15.68
C ASP A 109 11.13 16.05 -16.53
N PRO A 110 10.59 17.18 -16.00
CA PRO A 110 10.39 18.38 -16.80
C PRO A 110 11.69 19.03 -17.28
N SER A 111 12.83 18.60 -16.73
CA SER A 111 14.15 19.08 -17.14
C SER A 111 14.90 18.13 -18.08
N ARG A 112 14.35 16.93 -18.33
CA ARG A 112 14.95 15.87 -19.14
C ARG A 112 13.89 15.09 -19.89
N PRO A 113 13.48 15.50 -21.09
CA PRO A 113 12.52 14.78 -21.92
C PRO A 113 12.91 13.30 -22.08
N GLY A 114 11.95 12.40 -21.91
CA GLY A 114 12.15 10.95 -21.97
C GLY A 114 12.74 10.31 -20.72
N CYS A 115 12.95 11.06 -19.63
CA CYS A 115 13.25 10.53 -18.31
C CYS A 115 12.01 10.65 -17.42
N GLU A 116 11.79 9.67 -16.55
CA GLU A 116 10.64 9.62 -15.65
C GLU A 116 11.08 9.43 -14.21
N PHE A 117 10.27 9.97 -13.28
CA PHE A 117 10.32 9.67 -11.86
C PHE A 117 9.16 8.78 -11.49
N ARG A 118 9.38 7.77 -10.67
CA ARG A 118 8.32 6.99 -10.07
C ARG A 118 8.00 7.57 -8.70
N VAL A 119 6.71 7.89 -8.49
CA VAL A 119 6.17 8.48 -7.27
C VAL A 119 5.26 7.47 -6.59
N ASP A 120 5.44 7.23 -5.28
CA ASP A 120 4.72 6.17 -4.56
C ASP A 120 3.21 6.44 -4.52
N TYR A 121 2.82 7.70 -4.26
CA TYR A 121 1.43 8.13 -4.12
C TYR A 121 1.18 9.43 -4.86
N VAL A 122 0.13 9.48 -5.67
CA VAL A 122 -0.29 10.70 -6.36
C VAL A 122 -1.77 10.97 -6.10
N TRP A 123 -2.09 12.19 -5.70
CA TRP A 123 -3.46 12.69 -5.66
C TRP A 123 -3.62 13.82 -6.67
N GLU A 124 -4.47 13.57 -7.66
CA GLU A 124 -4.94 14.60 -8.57
C GLU A 124 -6.04 15.40 -7.88
N THR A 125 -5.81 16.68 -7.68
CA THR A 125 -6.72 17.57 -6.94
C THR A 125 -7.55 18.50 -7.85
N GLY A 126 -7.63 18.17 -9.13
CA GLY A 126 -8.37 18.93 -10.13
C GLY A 126 -7.73 20.28 -10.45
N VAL A 127 -8.31 21.39 -9.95
CA VAL A 127 -7.79 22.76 -10.22
C VAL A 127 -6.57 23.10 -9.36
N ALA A 128 -6.41 22.41 -8.24
CA ALA A 128 -5.26 22.59 -7.36
C ALA A 128 -4.02 21.83 -7.87
N ARG A 129 -2.88 22.09 -7.23
CA ARG A 129 -1.62 21.39 -7.56
C ARG A 129 -1.72 19.92 -7.16
N PRO A 130 -1.17 18.98 -7.95
CA PRO A 130 -1.12 17.60 -7.55
C PRO A 130 -0.27 17.43 -6.26
N ILE A 131 -0.58 16.40 -5.48
CA ILE A 131 0.16 16.06 -4.28
C ILE A 131 0.91 14.77 -4.56
N PHE A 132 2.22 14.80 -4.40
CA PHE A 132 3.11 13.64 -4.50
C PHE A 132 3.48 13.19 -3.09
N GLY A 133 3.16 11.95 -2.75
CA GLY A 133 3.52 11.32 -1.49
C GLY A 133 4.66 10.32 -1.69
N GLU A 134 5.62 10.31 -0.79
CA GLU A 134 6.73 9.36 -0.79
C GLU A 134 6.92 8.77 0.62
N LEU A 135 6.99 7.43 0.68
CA LEU A 135 7.32 6.72 1.91
C LEU A 135 8.83 6.55 2.00
N ASP A 136 9.46 7.25 2.93
CA ASP A 136 10.89 7.08 3.17
C ASP A 136 11.20 5.70 3.77
N GLY A 137 11.91 4.87 3.01
CA GLY A 137 12.30 3.53 3.44
C GLY A 137 13.23 3.57 4.66
N ALA A 138 12.94 2.76 5.69
CA ALA A 138 13.76 2.63 6.89
C ALA A 138 15.21 2.19 6.58
N ALA A 139 15.45 1.52 5.46
CA ALA A 139 16.79 1.09 5.05
C ALA A 139 17.77 2.26 4.86
N LYS A 140 17.27 3.43 4.41
CA LYS A 140 18.11 4.64 4.29
C LYS A 140 18.61 5.17 5.65
N TYR A 141 17.98 4.78 6.75
CA TYR A 141 18.36 5.20 8.12
C TYR A 141 19.04 4.09 8.92
N ALA A 142 18.76 2.80 8.63
CA ALA A 142 19.38 1.67 9.33
C ALA A 142 20.87 1.50 8.99
N GLU A 143 21.30 1.89 7.79
CA GLU A 143 22.71 1.91 7.40
C GLU A 143 23.53 2.97 8.14
N ARG A 144 22.88 3.91 8.84
CA ARG A 144 23.57 4.86 9.73
C ARG A 144 24.03 4.26 11.07
N GLY A 145 23.54 3.08 11.43
CA GLY A 145 23.74 2.51 12.79
C GLY A 145 24.75 1.39 12.93
N SER A 146 25.07 0.63 11.90
CA SER A 146 25.84 -0.61 12.10
C SER A 146 27.10 -0.82 11.26
N SER A 147 27.37 -0.05 10.21
CA SER A 147 28.55 -0.28 9.38
C SER A 147 29.34 0.96 8.96
N GLY A 148 29.04 2.15 9.48
CA GLY A 148 29.87 3.34 9.23
C GLY A 148 29.99 3.78 7.76
N GLU A 149 29.30 3.14 6.83
CA GLU A 149 29.27 3.54 5.44
C GLU A 149 28.36 4.77 5.28
N LYS A 150 28.97 5.91 5.11
CA LYS A 150 28.30 7.17 4.76
C LYS A 150 27.50 6.93 3.47
N VAL A 151 26.17 7.14 3.52
CA VAL A 151 25.37 7.36 2.30
C VAL A 151 26.22 8.25 1.41
N SER A 152 26.61 7.77 0.23
CA SER A 152 27.57 8.50 -0.59
C SER A 152 27.00 9.88 -0.87
N GLY A 153 27.79 10.94 -0.73
CA GLY A 153 27.33 12.30 -0.99
C GLY A 153 26.70 12.46 -2.38
N ARG A 154 27.01 11.54 -3.30
CA ARG A 154 26.37 11.43 -4.62
C ARG A 154 24.92 11.00 -4.56
N ALA A 155 24.54 10.03 -3.69
CA ALA A 155 23.16 9.57 -3.53
C ALA A 155 22.29 10.70 -2.93
N LEU A 156 22.80 11.41 -1.92
CA LEU A 156 22.11 12.55 -1.33
C LEU A 156 21.93 13.70 -2.32
N LEU A 157 22.94 14.00 -3.13
CA LEU A 157 22.86 15.01 -4.19
C LEU A 157 21.88 14.61 -5.31
N ALA A 158 21.86 13.32 -5.67
CA ALA A 158 20.90 12.81 -6.66
C ALA A 158 19.47 12.96 -6.17
N GLU A 159 19.20 12.64 -4.90
CA GLU A 159 17.90 12.78 -4.28
C GLU A 159 17.44 14.25 -4.20
N ARG A 160 18.31 15.15 -3.76
CA ARG A 160 17.99 16.60 -3.76
C ARG A 160 17.71 17.13 -5.17
N ARG A 161 18.43 16.67 -6.17
CA ARG A 161 18.18 17.04 -7.57
C ARG A 161 16.83 16.50 -8.06
N ARG A 162 16.48 15.27 -7.69
CA ARG A 162 15.19 14.68 -8.00
C ARG A 162 14.07 15.51 -7.41
N GLU A 163 14.15 15.83 -6.13
CA GLU A 163 13.18 16.66 -5.42
C GLU A 163 13.02 18.04 -6.08
N SER A 164 14.13 18.72 -6.36
CA SER A 164 14.13 20.02 -7.05
C SER A 164 13.44 19.96 -8.42
N ARG A 165 13.53 18.84 -9.15
CA ARG A 165 12.86 18.68 -10.44
C ARG A 165 11.38 18.37 -10.30
N LEU A 166 11.00 17.57 -9.32
CA LEU A 166 9.59 17.32 -9.01
C LEU A 166 8.86 18.61 -8.62
N THR A 167 9.53 19.57 -7.98
CA THR A 167 8.94 20.89 -7.68
C THR A 167 8.60 21.71 -8.92
N LEU A 168 9.26 21.46 -10.08
CA LEU A 168 8.93 22.13 -11.34
C LEU A 168 7.53 21.77 -11.86
N TYR A 169 6.97 20.64 -11.44
CA TYR A 169 5.56 20.31 -11.68
C TYR A 169 4.58 21.23 -10.97
N GLY A 170 5.07 22.04 -10.05
CA GLY A 170 4.22 22.78 -9.15
C GLY A 170 3.50 21.88 -8.13
N ALA A 171 3.87 20.59 -8.04
CA ALA A 171 3.31 19.65 -7.08
C ALA A 171 3.73 19.98 -5.64
N SER A 172 2.88 19.61 -4.69
CA SER A 172 3.25 19.57 -3.27
C SER A 172 3.90 18.19 -2.99
N ILE A 173 5.13 18.18 -2.49
CA ILE A 173 5.84 16.92 -2.19
C ILE A 173 5.72 16.65 -0.70
N MET A 174 5.03 15.57 -0.34
CA MET A 174 4.82 15.10 1.02
C MET A 174 5.68 13.86 1.26
N ARG A 175 6.64 13.94 2.17
CA ARG A 175 7.46 12.81 2.61
C ARG A 175 7.10 12.42 4.02
N PHE A 176 7.10 11.14 4.30
CA PHE A 176 6.85 10.60 5.63
C PHE A 176 7.51 9.23 5.81
N SER A 177 7.93 8.95 7.01
CA SER A 177 8.45 7.65 7.40
C SER A 177 7.32 6.69 7.77
N PHE A 178 7.63 5.40 7.81
CA PHE A 178 6.68 4.38 8.26
C PHE A 178 6.21 4.61 9.71
N GLU A 179 7.10 5.08 10.59
CA GLU A 179 6.73 5.40 11.98
C GLU A 179 5.78 6.59 12.06
N GLU A 180 5.97 7.62 11.23
CA GLU A 180 5.06 8.75 11.14
C GLU A 180 3.69 8.32 10.60
N ALA A 181 3.66 7.43 9.61
CA ALA A 181 2.39 6.88 9.10
C ALA A 181 1.62 6.09 10.17
N LYS A 182 2.31 5.35 11.04
CA LYS A 182 1.69 4.62 12.16
C LYS A 182 1.19 5.54 13.27
N ASN A 183 1.77 6.71 13.44
CA ASN A 183 1.27 7.73 14.37
C ASN A 183 0.05 8.42 13.76
N ARG A 184 -1.13 7.80 13.93
CA ARG A 184 -2.39 8.23 13.29
C ARG A 184 -2.75 9.70 13.50
N PRO A 185 -2.63 10.29 14.70
CA PRO A 185 -2.89 11.72 14.90
C PRO A 185 -1.96 12.60 14.06
N PHE A 186 -0.67 12.32 14.11
CA PHE A 186 0.34 13.04 13.32
C PHE A 186 0.09 12.88 11.81
N PHE A 187 -0.13 11.65 11.36
CA PHE A 187 -0.31 11.38 9.93
C PHE A 187 -1.58 12.03 9.38
N LYS A 188 -2.66 12.03 10.16
CA LYS A 188 -3.89 12.75 9.81
C LYS A 188 -3.63 14.24 9.63
N GLU A 189 -2.94 14.88 10.58
CA GLU A 189 -2.59 16.30 10.49
C GLU A 189 -1.69 16.58 9.28
N LEU A 190 -0.73 15.72 9.00
CA LEU A 190 0.15 15.84 7.84
C LEU A 190 -0.65 15.81 6.53
N LEU A 191 -1.53 14.82 6.34
CA LEU A 191 -2.39 14.70 5.16
C LEU A 191 -3.29 15.94 4.99
N GLU A 192 -3.86 16.46 6.09
CA GLU A 192 -4.68 17.68 6.09
C GLU A 192 -3.88 18.91 5.69
N ARG A 193 -2.66 19.09 6.22
CA ARG A 193 -1.77 20.21 5.91
C ARG A 193 -1.37 20.26 4.42
N TYR A 194 -1.17 19.09 3.83
CA TYR A 194 -0.88 18.99 2.39
C TYR A 194 -2.14 19.11 1.51
N GLY A 195 -3.33 19.13 2.11
CA GLY A 195 -4.59 19.27 1.39
C GLY A 195 -5.04 17.98 0.70
N VAL A 196 -4.62 16.81 1.20
CA VAL A 196 -5.10 15.52 0.66
C VAL A 196 -6.62 15.46 0.79
N PRO A 197 -7.36 15.21 -0.32
CA PRO A 197 -8.81 15.26 -0.31
C PRO A 197 -9.41 14.22 0.64
N ARG A 198 -10.52 14.59 1.27
CA ARG A 198 -11.34 13.66 2.03
C ARG A 198 -12.25 12.87 1.09
N ARG A 199 -12.38 11.59 1.37
CA ARG A 199 -13.35 10.74 0.68
C ARG A 199 -14.76 11.17 1.08
N LEU A 200 -15.61 11.39 0.08
CA LEU A 200 -17.03 11.64 0.33
C LEU A 200 -17.68 10.34 0.83
N ALA A 201 -18.62 10.46 1.77
CA ALA A 201 -19.34 9.31 2.34
C ALA A 201 -20.06 8.45 1.28
N SER A 202 -20.35 9.02 0.11
CA SER A 202 -20.96 8.32 -1.05
C SER A 202 -19.96 7.59 -1.94
N THR A 203 -18.66 7.81 -1.76
CA THR A 203 -17.59 7.09 -2.49
C THR A 203 -17.20 5.87 -1.66
N GLU A 204 -18.18 5.04 -1.35
CA GLU A 204 -17.96 3.77 -0.70
C GLU A 204 -17.24 2.80 -1.64
N MET A 205 -16.63 1.77 -1.04
CA MET A 205 -15.86 0.68 -1.66
C MET A 205 -16.15 0.45 -3.15
N PRO A 206 -15.16 0.00 -3.91
CA PRO A 206 -15.40 -0.49 -5.27
C PRO A 206 -16.65 -1.39 -5.26
N ARG A 207 -17.68 -1.03 -6.03
CA ARG A 207 -19.02 -1.67 -6.00
C ARG A 207 -18.99 -3.17 -6.31
N ASP A 208 -17.89 -3.65 -6.85
CA ASP A 208 -17.72 -5.03 -7.30
C ASP A 208 -17.66 -6.05 -6.15
N PHE A 209 -17.51 -5.60 -4.89
CA PHE A 209 -17.40 -6.45 -3.69
C PHE A 209 -18.34 -6.01 -2.55
N ALA A 210 -19.38 -5.21 -2.84
CA ALA A 210 -20.41 -4.89 -1.86
C ALA A 210 -21.25 -6.14 -1.59
N VAL A 211 -21.23 -6.64 -0.36
CA VAL A 211 -22.03 -7.76 0.15
C VAL A 211 -23.30 -7.24 0.79
#